data_1b279c5662b530011c597ccb825a2e48
#
_entry.id   1b279c5662b530011c597ccb825a2e48
#
_cell.length_a   1.000
_cell.length_b   1.000
_cell.length_c   1.000
_cell.angle_alpha   90.00
_cell.angle_beta   90.00
_cell.angle_gamma   90.00
#
_symmetry.space_group_name_H-M   'P 1'
#
loop_
_entity.id
_entity.type
_entity.pdbx_description
1 polymer ?
#
loop_
_entity_poly.entity_id
_entity_poly.type
_entity_poly.pdbx_seq_one_letter_code
_entity_poly.pdbx_strand_id
1 'polypeptide(L)'
;MSIAEEAAPPSVLQRRAEPRMRDLAADLQRRREDVRSGPDVRATEAQRARGKLTAPERLDLLFDAGTFTEIEPWRRHRATGFGLERRRPHGDGVVTGWGHVHGRTVFAYAHDFRVFGGALGEAHAEKIHKLMDLAEAAGAPIVGVCDGAGARIQEGVTALAGYGGIFQRNVRNSGVLPQISVIVGPCAGGAAYSPALTDFVFMVRDIAQLFVTGPDVVRAVTGETVTMDELGGADVHADSSGVASFVYDDEASCLDDVRYLLSLLPSNNRELPPEASCADPVDRRADRLLDLVPADPGQAYDMRGVIGEIADDGEFFEVHERWAPNLVCALTRLGGHVAGIVANQPGRLAGALDIASAEKGARFVQMCDAFNIPLVTLVDVPGFLPGVDQEHGGIIRHGAKLLYAYCNATVPRVQVILRKAYGGAYIVMDSRSIGADVSFAWPANEVAVMGAEGAAGVIFRREIAAAAEPERARAERIAEYRERLMHPYYAAERGLVDDVIDPADTRSALIGALTMLRAKHRPIPSRKHGNQPQ
;
A
#
# COMPACT_ATOMS: atom_id res chain seq x y z
N MET A 1 -60.09 -74.23 33.85
CA MET A 1 -60.33 -72.76 33.88
C MET A 1 -58.96 -72.10 33.79
N SER A 2 -58.59 -71.66 32.61
CA SER A 2 -57.36 -70.90 32.39
C SER A 2 -57.77 -69.67 31.64
N ILE A 3 -57.54 -68.53 32.24
CA ILE A 3 -57.85 -67.21 31.67
C ILE A 3 -56.67 -66.82 30.77
N ALA A 4 -56.93 -66.70 29.46
CA ALA A 4 -55.91 -66.20 28.54
C ALA A 4 -55.83 -64.66 28.72
N GLU A 5 -54.63 -64.18 29.01
CA GLU A 5 -54.26 -62.76 29.06
C GLU A 5 -54.00 -62.27 27.64
N GLU A 6 -54.90 -61.36 27.19
CA GLU A 6 -54.85 -60.74 25.86
C GLU A 6 -53.76 -59.68 25.88
N ALA A 7 -52.67 -59.89 25.13
CA ALA A 7 -51.59 -58.94 25.01
C ALA A 7 -52.05 -57.73 24.14
N ALA A 8 -51.90 -56.52 24.70
CA ALA A 8 -52.18 -55.27 23.97
C ALA A 8 -51.26 -55.10 22.75
N PRO A 9 -51.75 -54.56 21.62
CA PRO A 9 -50.92 -54.37 20.43
C PRO A 9 -49.84 -53.31 20.65
N PRO A 10 -48.68 -53.46 20.06
CA PRO A 10 -47.57 -52.53 20.23
C PRO A 10 -47.96 -51.14 19.66
N SER A 11 -47.67 -50.11 20.44
CA SER A 11 -47.88 -48.72 20.10
C SER A 11 -47.25 -48.40 18.76
N VAL A 12 -48.05 -47.84 17.84
CA VAL A 12 -47.62 -47.29 16.55
C VAL A 12 -46.62 -46.18 16.80
N LEU A 13 -45.32 -46.48 16.72
CA LEU A 13 -44.30 -45.47 16.56
C LEU A 13 -44.65 -44.66 15.31
N GLN A 14 -45.14 -43.44 15.50
CA GLN A 14 -45.35 -42.48 14.44
C GLN A 14 -44.05 -42.34 13.66
N ARG A 15 -43.94 -42.94 12.47
CA ARG A 15 -42.89 -42.68 11.50
C ARG A 15 -42.94 -41.19 11.22
N ARG A 16 -41.94 -40.42 11.72
CA ARG A 16 -41.73 -39.06 11.25
C ARG A 16 -41.64 -39.11 9.73
N ALA A 17 -42.53 -38.37 9.07
CA ALA A 17 -42.51 -38.28 7.60
C ALA A 17 -41.11 -37.83 7.18
N GLU A 18 -40.49 -38.54 6.24
CA GLU A 18 -39.17 -38.15 5.71
C GLU A 18 -39.27 -36.75 5.12
N PRO A 19 -38.37 -35.81 5.52
CA PRO A 19 -38.47 -34.44 5.05
C PRO A 19 -38.23 -34.40 3.55
N ARG A 20 -39.11 -33.66 2.83
CA ARG A 20 -38.92 -33.44 1.41
C ARG A 20 -37.71 -32.55 1.15
N MET A 21 -37.01 -32.69 0.02
CA MET A 21 -35.84 -31.86 -0.35
C MET A 21 -36.16 -30.36 -0.29
N ARG A 22 -37.39 -29.95 -0.62
CA ARG A 22 -37.82 -28.53 -0.49
C ARG A 22 -37.85 -28.04 0.93
N ASP A 23 -38.22 -28.89 1.91
CA ASP A 23 -38.25 -28.53 3.32
C ASP A 23 -36.83 -28.40 3.88
N LEU A 24 -35.92 -29.28 3.43
CA LEU A 24 -34.50 -29.20 3.74
C LEU A 24 -33.83 -27.96 3.15
N ALA A 25 -34.18 -27.60 1.91
CA ALA A 25 -33.69 -26.39 1.27
C ALA A 25 -34.19 -25.13 1.99
N ALA A 26 -35.44 -25.08 2.40
CA ALA A 26 -35.99 -23.97 3.18
C ALA A 26 -35.34 -23.87 4.55
N ASP A 27 -35.07 -25.00 5.22
CA ASP A 27 -34.30 -25.03 6.49
C ASP A 27 -32.87 -24.51 6.30
N LEU A 28 -32.20 -24.90 5.22
CA LEU A 28 -30.87 -24.40 4.88
C LEU A 28 -30.85 -22.87 4.72
N GLN A 29 -31.84 -22.30 4.05
CA GLN A 29 -31.92 -20.84 3.88
C GLN A 29 -32.12 -20.12 5.22
N ARG A 30 -33.02 -20.63 6.09
CA ARG A 30 -33.17 -20.07 7.45
C ARG A 30 -31.84 -20.10 8.22
N ARG A 31 -31.16 -21.25 8.22
CA ARG A 31 -29.87 -21.38 8.92
C ARG A 31 -28.80 -20.45 8.38
N ARG A 32 -28.76 -20.20 7.06
CA ARG A 32 -27.85 -19.23 6.44
C ARG A 32 -28.13 -17.82 6.92
N GLU A 33 -29.40 -17.43 6.99
CA GLU A 33 -29.81 -16.13 7.52
C GLU A 33 -29.44 -15.97 8.99
N ASP A 34 -29.67 -17.01 9.81
CA ASP A 34 -29.26 -17.02 11.22
C ASP A 34 -27.75 -16.83 11.40
N VAL A 35 -26.93 -17.45 10.53
CA VAL A 35 -25.47 -17.27 10.55
C VAL A 35 -25.07 -15.85 10.16
N ARG A 36 -25.70 -15.31 9.10
CA ARG A 36 -25.40 -13.96 8.57
C ARG A 36 -25.82 -12.86 9.55
N SER A 37 -27.01 -12.99 10.17
CA SER A 37 -27.51 -12.01 11.16
C SER A 37 -26.66 -11.98 12.44
N GLY A 38 -25.88 -13.03 12.71
CA GLY A 38 -24.93 -13.10 13.82
C GLY A 38 -25.54 -13.64 15.12
N PRO A 39 -24.72 -13.81 16.14
CA PRO A 39 -25.09 -14.57 17.34
C PRO A 39 -26.05 -13.84 18.29
N ASP A 40 -26.12 -12.49 18.21
CA ASP A 40 -26.92 -11.67 19.13
C ASP A 40 -27.26 -10.31 18.51
N VAL A 41 -28.54 -9.95 18.54
CA VAL A 41 -29.05 -8.63 18.11
C VAL A 41 -28.38 -7.50 18.91
N ARG A 42 -28.21 -7.67 20.23
CA ARG A 42 -27.56 -6.68 21.11
C ARG A 42 -26.10 -6.42 20.70
N ALA A 43 -25.36 -7.46 20.29
CA ALA A 43 -24.00 -7.31 19.82
C ALA A 43 -23.94 -6.50 18.51
N THR A 44 -24.91 -6.68 17.62
CA THR A 44 -25.05 -5.91 16.39
C THR A 44 -25.40 -4.45 16.68
N GLU A 45 -26.35 -4.19 17.59
CA GLU A 45 -26.70 -2.83 18.03
C GLU A 45 -25.52 -2.12 18.69
N ALA A 46 -24.77 -2.81 19.55
CA ALA A 46 -23.57 -2.27 20.20
C ALA A 46 -22.43 -1.95 19.17
N GLN A 47 -22.30 -2.74 18.11
CA GLN A 47 -21.36 -2.48 17.02
C GLN A 47 -21.75 -1.18 16.28
N ARG A 48 -23.02 -1.07 15.88
CA ARG A 48 -23.55 0.10 15.15
C ARG A 48 -23.54 1.38 16.03
N ALA A 49 -23.80 1.27 17.32
CA ALA A 49 -23.73 2.39 18.25
C ALA A 49 -22.31 2.99 18.36
N ARG A 50 -21.29 2.24 17.98
CA ARG A 50 -19.89 2.71 17.87
C ARG A 50 -19.55 3.28 16.48
N GLY A 51 -20.54 3.45 15.60
CA GLY A 51 -20.31 3.90 14.23
C GLY A 51 -19.67 2.84 13.32
N LYS A 52 -19.69 1.55 13.72
CA LYS A 52 -19.00 0.47 13.01
C LYS A 52 -19.99 -0.42 12.25
N LEU A 53 -19.61 -0.80 11.05
CA LEU A 53 -20.31 -1.80 10.24
C LEU A 53 -20.03 -3.22 10.79
N THR A 54 -20.94 -4.15 10.50
CA THR A 54 -20.73 -5.59 10.72
C THR A 54 -19.87 -6.19 9.61
N ALA A 55 -19.27 -7.36 9.85
CA ALA A 55 -18.46 -8.04 8.86
C ALA A 55 -19.21 -8.33 7.54
N PRO A 56 -20.48 -8.80 7.52
CA PRO A 56 -21.24 -8.92 6.29
C PRO A 56 -21.48 -7.60 5.55
N GLU A 57 -21.81 -6.50 6.28
CA GLU A 57 -22.03 -5.18 5.67
C GLU A 57 -20.76 -4.64 4.98
N ARG A 58 -19.59 -4.87 5.58
CA ARG A 58 -18.28 -4.51 5.00
C ARG A 58 -18.00 -5.26 3.70
N LEU A 59 -18.32 -6.56 3.66
CA LEU A 59 -18.16 -7.37 2.46
C LEU A 59 -19.19 -7.02 1.38
N ASP A 60 -20.40 -6.64 1.76
CA ASP A 60 -21.42 -6.15 0.81
C ASP A 60 -20.98 -4.82 0.14
N LEU A 61 -20.23 -3.95 0.84
CA LEU A 61 -19.63 -2.73 0.26
C LEU A 61 -18.41 -3.02 -0.61
N LEU A 62 -17.61 -4.01 -0.23
CA LEU A 62 -16.39 -4.35 -0.96
C LEU A 62 -16.69 -5.01 -2.31
N PHE A 63 -17.63 -5.94 -2.36
CA PHE A 63 -17.89 -6.74 -3.56
C PHE A 63 -18.99 -6.16 -4.44
N ASP A 64 -18.92 -6.48 -5.73
CA ASP A 64 -20.01 -6.22 -6.68
C ASP A 64 -21.28 -6.95 -6.21
N ALA A 65 -22.42 -6.29 -6.29
CA ALA A 65 -23.67 -6.75 -5.71
C ALA A 65 -24.02 -8.21 -6.12
N GLY A 66 -24.25 -9.05 -5.12
CA GLY A 66 -24.68 -10.44 -5.31
C GLY A 66 -23.57 -11.42 -5.75
N THR A 67 -22.32 -10.99 -5.83
CA THR A 67 -21.22 -11.87 -6.28
C THR A 67 -20.51 -12.59 -5.14
N PHE A 68 -20.66 -12.15 -3.90
CA PHE A 68 -19.96 -12.73 -2.76
C PHE A 68 -20.41 -14.15 -2.45
N THR A 69 -19.47 -15.07 -2.35
CA THR A 69 -19.66 -16.47 -1.97
C THR A 69 -18.85 -16.78 -0.71
N GLU A 70 -19.53 -17.05 0.39
CA GLU A 70 -18.90 -17.38 1.68
C GLU A 70 -18.34 -18.81 1.68
N ILE A 71 -17.15 -18.96 2.27
CA ILE A 71 -16.45 -20.25 2.46
C ILE A 71 -16.54 -20.63 3.94
N GLU A 72 -16.88 -21.90 4.24
CA GLU A 72 -16.97 -22.48 5.58
C GLU A 72 -17.87 -21.70 6.59
N PRO A 73 -19.09 -21.26 6.20
CA PRO A 73 -19.98 -20.53 7.11
C PRO A 73 -20.36 -21.32 8.36
N TRP A 74 -20.36 -22.66 8.27
CA TRP A 74 -20.77 -23.58 9.34
C TRP A 74 -19.65 -23.93 10.32
N ARG A 75 -18.42 -23.49 10.06
CA ARG A 75 -17.28 -23.86 10.88
C ARG A 75 -17.42 -23.30 12.30
N ARG A 76 -16.98 -24.10 13.27
CA ARG A 76 -17.00 -23.76 14.70
C ARG A 76 -15.68 -24.16 15.34
N HIS A 77 -15.26 -23.45 16.40
CA HIS A 77 -14.11 -23.85 17.17
C HIS A 77 -14.33 -25.21 17.85
N ARG A 78 -13.22 -25.86 18.21
CA ARG A 78 -13.19 -27.16 18.90
C ARG A 78 -12.71 -27.03 20.34
N ALA A 79 -12.42 -25.81 20.79
CA ALA A 79 -11.90 -25.54 22.10
C ALA A 79 -12.87 -25.99 23.20
N THR A 80 -12.31 -26.53 24.28
CA THR A 80 -12.98 -26.92 25.51
C THR A 80 -12.35 -26.19 26.69
N GLY A 81 -13.14 -25.94 27.73
CA GLY A 81 -12.70 -25.16 28.90
C GLY A 81 -13.03 -23.68 28.79
N PHE A 82 -12.94 -22.99 29.92
CA PHE A 82 -13.27 -21.56 30.09
C PHE A 82 -14.66 -21.18 29.56
N GLY A 83 -15.61 -22.13 29.45
CA GLY A 83 -16.99 -21.91 28.98
C GLY A 83 -17.14 -21.93 27.44
N LEU A 84 -16.07 -22.15 26.68
CA LEU A 84 -16.11 -22.16 25.21
C LEU A 84 -16.96 -23.32 24.68
N GLU A 85 -16.98 -24.48 25.35
CA GLU A 85 -17.79 -25.64 24.98
C GLU A 85 -19.29 -25.34 24.91
N ARG A 86 -19.77 -24.30 25.65
CA ARG A 86 -21.15 -23.87 25.68
C ARG A 86 -21.46 -22.74 24.68
N ARG A 87 -20.43 -22.08 24.14
CA ARG A 87 -20.55 -20.94 23.24
C ARG A 87 -19.79 -21.23 21.96
N ARG A 88 -20.44 -21.90 21.02
CA ARG A 88 -19.85 -22.32 19.73
C ARG A 88 -20.60 -21.71 18.54
N PRO A 89 -20.45 -20.41 18.29
CA PRO A 89 -21.10 -19.75 17.16
C PRO A 89 -20.57 -20.29 15.83
N HIS A 90 -21.40 -20.25 14.79
CA HIS A 90 -20.97 -20.50 13.42
C HIS A 90 -20.01 -19.42 12.94
N GLY A 91 -19.15 -19.76 11.98
CA GLY A 91 -18.17 -18.83 11.42
C GLY A 91 -16.95 -18.53 12.31
N ASP A 92 -17.02 -18.82 13.62
CA ASP A 92 -15.97 -18.60 14.64
C ASP A 92 -15.35 -17.20 14.64
N GLY A 93 -16.16 -16.15 14.37
CA GLY A 93 -15.72 -14.75 14.42
C GLY A 93 -14.98 -14.24 13.18
N VAL A 94 -15.06 -14.95 12.06
CA VAL A 94 -14.57 -14.46 10.77
C VAL A 94 -15.45 -14.91 9.61
N VAL A 95 -15.79 -13.99 8.73
CA VAL A 95 -16.43 -14.28 7.44
C VAL A 95 -15.33 -14.35 6.40
N THR A 96 -15.25 -15.45 5.67
CA THR A 96 -14.25 -15.70 4.62
C THR A 96 -14.93 -16.07 3.32
N GLY A 97 -14.48 -15.53 2.20
CA GLY A 97 -15.09 -15.84 0.91
C GLY A 97 -14.41 -15.15 -0.26
N TRP A 98 -15.04 -15.24 -1.40
CA TRP A 98 -14.60 -14.61 -2.64
C TRP A 98 -15.79 -14.01 -3.39
N GLY A 99 -15.52 -13.04 -4.22
CA GLY A 99 -16.51 -12.38 -5.08
C GLY A 99 -15.83 -11.60 -6.17
N HIS A 100 -16.54 -10.65 -6.79
CA HIS A 100 -15.97 -9.80 -7.81
C HIS A 100 -15.87 -8.35 -7.32
N VAL A 101 -14.81 -7.68 -7.74
CA VAL A 101 -14.61 -6.22 -7.66
C VAL A 101 -14.27 -5.74 -9.05
N HIS A 102 -15.10 -4.86 -9.62
CA HIS A 102 -15.01 -4.48 -11.04
C HIS A 102 -14.96 -5.69 -11.99
N GLY A 103 -15.77 -6.72 -11.70
CA GLY A 103 -15.84 -7.95 -12.49
C GLY A 103 -14.68 -8.92 -12.32
N ARG A 104 -13.63 -8.58 -11.54
CA ARG A 104 -12.47 -9.44 -11.29
C ARG A 104 -12.56 -10.16 -9.95
N THR A 105 -12.09 -11.40 -9.91
CA THR A 105 -12.09 -12.21 -8.68
C THR A 105 -11.19 -11.60 -7.61
N VAL A 106 -11.72 -11.46 -6.40
CA VAL A 106 -11.00 -11.02 -5.21
C VAL A 106 -11.40 -11.94 -4.05
N PHE A 107 -10.45 -12.31 -3.21
CA PHE A 107 -10.68 -13.03 -1.97
C PHE A 107 -10.67 -12.06 -0.79
N ALA A 108 -11.59 -12.26 0.16
CA ALA A 108 -11.59 -11.43 1.36
C ALA A 108 -11.96 -12.21 2.62
N TYR A 109 -11.40 -11.76 3.74
CA TYR A 109 -11.88 -12.12 5.07
C TYR A 109 -12.21 -10.87 5.87
N ALA A 110 -13.24 -10.96 6.72
CA ALA A 110 -13.63 -9.88 7.61
C ALA A 110 -13.84 -10.44 9.03
N HIS A 111 -13.12 -9.86 10.00
CA HIS A 111 -13.31 -10.22 11.40
C HIS A 111 -14.68 -9.75 11.88
N ASP A 112 -15.41 -10.63 12.56
CA ASP A 112 -16.69 -10.30 13.17
C ASP A 112 -16.52 -10.02 14.67
N PHE A 113 -16.41 -8.74 15.00
CA PHE A 113 -16.22 -8.29 16.39
C PHE A 113 -17.34 -8.73 17.32
N ARG A 114 -18.54 -9.04 16.80
CA ARG A 114 -19.69 -9.54 17.56
C ARG A 114 -19.44 -10.92 18.19
N VAL A 115 -18.45 -11.66 17.67
CA VAL A 115 -18.05 -13.00 18.12
C VAL A 115 -16.69 -12.92 18.81
N PHE A 116 -16.66 -13.08 20.12
CA PHE A 116 -15.43 -13.05 20.93
C PHE A 116 -14.54 -11.80 20.72
N GLY A 117 -15.16 -10.64 20.37
CA GLY A 117 -14.41 -9.42 20.05
C GLY A 117 -13.50 -9.58 18.82
N GLY A 118 -13.86 -10.42 17.87
CA GLY A 118 -13.03 -10.70 16.69
C GLY A 118 -11.70 -11.41 17.00
N ALA A 119 -11.53 -11.92 18.24
CA ALA A 119 -10.29 -12.58 18.65
C ALA A 119 -10.04 -13.87 17.87
N LEU A 120 -8.83 -14.03 17.35
CA LEU A 120 -8.42 -15.15 16.51
C LEU A 120 -8.21 -16.42 17.35
N GLY A 121 -9.02 -17.44 17.09
CA GLY A 121 -8.86 -18.81 17.59
C GLY A 121 -8.34 -19.74 16.49
N GLU A 122 -8.17 -21.03 16.83
CA GLU A 122 -7.67 -22.06 15.89
C GLU A 122 -8.53 -22.16 14.62
N ALA A 123 -9.85 -22.37 14.77
CA ALA A 123 -10.77 -22.53 13.63
C ALA A 123 -10.92 -21.22 12.81
N HIS A 124 -10.89 -20.06 13.48
CA HIS A 124 -10.84 -18.76 12.85
C HIS A 124 -9.62 -18.63 11.92
N ALA A 125 -8.43 -18.94 12.44
CA ALA A 125 -7.18 -18.91 11.68
C ALA A 125 -7.20 -19.90 10.49
N GLU A 126 -7.66 -21.13 10.72
CA GLU A 126 -7.72 -22.15 9.66
C GLU A 126 -8.63 -21.75 8.49
N LYS A 127 -9.72 -21.00 8.75
CA LYS A 127 -10.57 -20.40 7.69
C LYS A 127 -9.77 -19.39 6.86
N ILE A 128 -9.00 -18.51 7.50
CA ILE A 128 -8.14 -17.52 6.82
C ILE A 128 -7.04 -18.23 6.04
N HIS A 129 -6.38 -19.24 6.61
CA HIS A 129 -5.37 -20.05 5.92
C HIS A 129 -5.91 -20.66 4.64
N LYS A 130 -7.08 -21.31 4.71
CA LYS A 130 -7.73 -21.89 3.53
C LYS A 130 -8.07 -20.85 2.47
N LEU A 131 -8.57 -19.67 2.88
CA LEU A 131 -8.85 -18.57 1.98
C LEU A 131 -7.59 -18.12 1.25
N MET A 132 -6.48 -17.90 1.99
CA MET A 132 -5.20 -17.45 1.42
C MET A 132 -4.61 -18.48 0.47
N ASP A 133 -4.71 -19.79 0.80
CA ASP A 133 -4.26 -20.86 -0.08
C ASP A 133 -5.09 -20.93 -1.38
N LEU A 134 -6.40 -20.67 -1.31
CA LEU A 134 -7.27 -20.60 -2.48
C LEU A 134 -6.99 -19.36 -3.34
N ALA A 135 -6.73 -18.21 -2.72
CA ALA A 135 -6.36 -16.99 -3.43
C ALA A 135 -5.05 -17.17 -4.20
N GLU A 136 -4.04 -17.79 -3.57
CA GLU A 136 -2.77 -18.13 -4.23
C GLU A 136 -2.99 -19.08 -5.42
N ALA A 137 -3.77 -20.14 -5.22
CA ALA A 137 -4.08 -21.10 -6.28
C ALA A 137 -4.86 -20.47 -7.45
N ALA A 138 -5.74 -19.51 -7.16
CA ALA A 138 -6.51 -18.77 -8.15
C ALA A 138 -5.71 -17.62 -8.80
N GLY A 139 -4.62 -17.16 -8.17
CA GLY A 139 -3.86 -16.00 -8.60
C GLY A 139 -4.69 -14.69 -8.50
N ALA A 140 -5.35 -14.46 -7.37
CA ALA A 140 -6.26 -13.34 -7.16
C ALA A 140 -5.95 -12.56 -5.87
N PRO A 141 -6.21 -11.24 -5.83
CA PRO A 141 -5.93 -10.39 -4.67
C PRO A 141 -6.61 -10.84 -3.38
N ILE A 142 -6.02 -10.48 -2.24
CA ILE A 142 -6.57 -10.71 -0.90
C ILE A 142 -6.83 -9.38 -0.21
N VAL A 143 -8.05 -9.23 0.34
CA VAL A 143 -8.42 -8.11 1.22
C VAL A 143 -8.74 -8.65 2.61
N GLY A 144 -7.99 -8.21 3.63
CA GLY A 144 -8.25 -8.54 5.03
C GLY A 144 -8.89 -7.36 5.76
N VAL A 145 -10.16 -7.49 6.19
CA VAL A 145 -10.84 -6.47 7.00
C VAL A 145 -10.70 -6.84 8.47
N CYS A 146 -9.83 -6.10 9.17
CA CYS A 146 -9.33 -6.42 10.49
C CYS A 146 -10.09 -5.64 11.58
N ASP A 147 -10.77 -6.37 12.47
CA ASP A 147 -11.51 -5.86 13.61
C ASP A 147 -11.47 -6.89 14.74
N GLY A 148 -10.34 -6.96 15.47
CA GLY A 148 -10.18 -8.03 16.45
C GLY A 148 -9.13 -7.77 17.51
N ALA A 149 -9.46 -8.18 18.74
CA ALA A 149 -8.66 -7.97 19.95
C ALA A 149 -7.37 -8.83 20.05
N GLY A 150 -6.89 -9.39 18.94
CA GLY A 150 -5.69 -10.25 18.96
C GLY A 150 -6.00 -11.74 19.15
N ALA A 151 -5.08 -12.48 19.78
CA ALA A 151 -5.24 -13.92 20.00
C ALA A 151 -6.32 -14.24 21.05
N ARG A 152 -7.14 -15.26 20.78
CA ARG A 152 -8.12 -15.78 21.75
C ARG A 152 -7.40 -16.50 22.88
N ILE A 153 -7.20 -15.83 24.01
CA ILE A 153 -6.38 -16.28 25.15
C ILE A 153 -6.83 -17.65 25.66
N GLN A 154 -8.14 -17.92 25.64
CA GLN A 154 -8.73 -19.18 26.10
C GLN A 154 -8.31 -20.41 25.25
N GLU A 155 -7.81 -20.19 24.06
CA GLU A 155 -7.28 -21.26 23.20
C GLU A 155 -5.75 -21.40 23.28
N GLY A 156 -5.08 -20.53 24.04
CA GLY A 156 -3.66 -20.64 24.33
C GLY A 156 -2.78 -20.57 23.07
N VAL A 157 -1.79 -21.45 23.01
CA VAL A 157 -0.76 -21.45 21.96
C VAL A 157 -1.30 -21.77 20.56
N THR A 158 -2.45 -22.42 20.43
CA THR A 158 -3.06 -22.71 19.12
C THR A 158 -3.51 -21.43 18.41
N ALA A 159 -3.97 -20.42 19.15
CA ALA A 159 -4.28 -19.10 18.61
C ALA A 159 -3.00 -18.40 18.07
N LEU A 160 -1.87 -18.52 18.78
CA LEU A 160 -0.58 -17.98 18.29
C LEU A 160 -0.08 -18.71 17.05
N ALA A 161 -0.20 -20.04 17.02
CA ALA A 161 0.13 -20.86 15.85
C ALA A 161 -0.72 -20.44 14.63
N GLY A 162 -1.99 -20.05 14.86
CA GLY A 162 -2.87 -19.50 13.85
C GLY A 162 -2.32 -18.23 13.20
N TYR A 163 -1.84 -17.27 13.98
CA TYR A 163 -1.15 -16.08 13.45
C TYR A 163 0.10 -16.45 12.68
N GLY A 164 0.94 -17.37 13.19
CA GLY A 164 2.13 -17.85 12.50
C GLY A 164 1.81 -18.39 11.10
N GLY A 165 0.71 -19.11 10.95
CA GLY A 165 0.24 -19.61 9.66
C GLY A 165 -0.23 -18.51 8.70
N ILE A 166 -0.80 -17.40 9.21
CA ILE A 166 -1.15 -16.22 8.41
C ILE A 166 0.12 -15.51 7.95
N PHE A 167 1.08 -15.23 8.85
CA PHE A 167 2.33 -14.54 8.52
C PHE A 167 3.12 -15.29 7.44
N GLN A 168 3.24 -16.61 7.57
CA GLN A 168 3.90 -17.44 6.57
C GLN A 168 3.26 -17.31 5.18
N ARG A 169 1.92 -17.20 5.12
CA ARG A 169 1.18 -17.01 3.87
C ARG A 169 1.28 -15.58 3.34
N ASN A 170 1.28 -14.57 4.21
CA ASN A 170 1.56 -13.18 3.78
C ASN A 170 2.93 -13.10 3.09
N VAL A 171 3.96 -13.67 3.69
CA VAL A 171 5.33 -13.66 3.11
C VAL A 171 5.39 -14.48 1.82
N ARG A 172 4.75 -15.67 1.77
CA ARG A 172 4.71 -16.49 0.55
C ARG A 172 4.02 -15.82 -0.61
N ASN A 173 2.99 -15.00 -0.34
CA ASN A 173 2.22 -14.26 -1.34
C ASN A 173 2.77 -12.86 -1.64
N SER A 174 3.78 -12.40 -0.91
CA SER A 174 4.41 -11.09 -1.13
C SER A 174 5.03 -11.02 -2.52
N GLY A 175 4.63 -10.01 -3.31
CA GLY A 175 5.02 -9.85 -4.70
C GLY A 175 4.46 -10.92 -5.66
N VAL A 176 3.55 -11.80 -5.19
CA VAL A 176 2.86 -12.80 -6.02
C VAL A 176 1.45 -12.35 -6.36
N LEU A 177 0.71 -11.88 -5.37
CA LEU A 177 -0.61 -11.28 -5.53
C LEU A 177 -0.79 -10.11 -4.56
N PRO A 178 -1.58 -9.09 -4.96
CA PRO A 178 -1.83 -7.93 -4.11
C PRO A 178 -2.51 -8.32 -2.79
N GLN A 179 -2.00 -7.79 -1.68
CA GLN A 179 -2.51 -8.00 -0.34
C GLN A 179 -2.85 -6.65 0.29
N ILE A 180 -4.10 -6.46 0.68
CA ILE A 180 -4.61 -5.21 1.26
C ILE A 180 -5.18 -5.50 2.64
N SER A 181 -4.77 -4.71 3.63
CA SER A 181 -5.33 -4.74 4.98
C SER A 181 -6.15 -3.48 5.25
N VAL A 182 -7.37 -3.66 5.75
CA VAL A 182 -8.31 -2.60 6.12
C VAL A 182 -8.54 -2.69 7.62
N ILE A 183 -8.04 -1.73 8.38
CA ILE A 183 -8.13 -1.71 9.83
C ILE A 183 -9.34 -0.87 10.25
N VAL A 184 -10.34 -1.53 10.82
CA VAL A 184 -11.63 -0.94 11.21
C VAL A 184 -12.00 -1.27 12.67
N GLY A 185 -10.98 -1.57 13.45
CA GLY A 185 -11.11 -1.88 14.87
C GLY A 185 -9.73 -2.06 15.51
N PRO A 186 -9.68 -2.44 16.80
CA PRO A 186 -8.43 -2.72 17.46
C PRO A 186 -7.71 -3.93 16.85
N CYS A 187 -6.41 -3.80 16.58
CA CYS A 187 -5.54 -4.86 16.12
C CYS A 187 -4.27 -4.86 16.98
N ALA A 188 -4.25 -5.70 18.02
CA ALA A 188 -3.18 -5.72 19.02
C ALA A 188 -2.34 -7.01 18.94
N GLY A 189 -1.08 -6.90 19.30
CA GLY A 189 -0.15 -8.03 19.38
C GLY A 189 0.08 -8.71 18.03
N GLY A 190 -0.18 -10.01 17.95
CA GLY A 190 -0.04 -10.78 16.70
C GLY A 190 -0.86 -10.23 15.54
N ALA A 191 -2.01 -9.61 15.81
CA ALA A 191 -2.86 -9.00 14.79
C ALA A 191 -2.19 -7.80 14.07
N ALA A 192 -1.21 -7.16 14.69
CA ALA A 192 -0.53 -5.98 14.12
C ALA A 192 0.50 -6.36 13.05
N TYR A 193 1.08 -7.55 13.10
CA TYR A 193 2.14 -7.95 12.17
C TYR A 193 1.62 -8.32 10.79
N SER A 194 0.46 -8.98 10.68
CA SER A 194 -0.10 -9.35 9.37
C SER A 194 -0.33 -8.13 8.48
N PRO A 195 -0.98 -7.03 8.92
CA PRO A 195 -1.10 -5.82 8.12
C PRO A 195 0.24 -5.23 7.66
N ALA A 196 1.25 -5.22 8.53
CA ALA A 196 2.58 -4.73 8.19
C ALA A 196 3.31 -5.56 7.10
N LEU A 197 2.87 -6.81 6.88
CA LEU A 197 3.38 -7.71 5.84
C LEU A 197 2.61 -7.58 4.51
N THR A 198 1.49 -6.84 4.47
CA THR A 198 0.71 -6.62 3.25
C THR A 198 1.23 -5.43 2.44
N ASP A 199 0.76 -5.27 1.20
CA ASP A 199 1.24 -4.22 0.30
C ASP A 199 0.70 -2.84 0.69
N PHE A 200 -0.57 -2.77 1.15
CA PHE A 200 -1.25 -1.55 1.54
C PHE A 200 -2.05 -1.72 2.82
N VAL A 201 -2.03 -0.69 3.67
CA VAL A 201 -2.78 -0.62 4.93
C VAL A 201 -3.71 0.59 4.91
N PHE A 202 -4.99 0.33 4.98
CA PHE A 202 -6.06 1.33 5.11
C PHE A 202 -6.51 1.40 6.57
N MET A 203 -6.71 2.59 7.11
CA MET A 203 -7.18 2.77 8.48
C MET A 203 -8.34 3.76 8.54
N VAL A 204 -9.33 3.50 9.41
CA VAL A 204 -10.45 4.40 9.63
C VAL A 204 -10.28 5.08 10.99
N ARG A 205 -10.32 6.43 11.02
CA ARG A 205 -10.16 7.24 12.25
C ARG A 205 -11.15 6.82 13.33
N ASP A 206 -10.79 7.09 14.55
CA ASP A 206 -11.60 6.89 15.76
C ASP A 206 -11.98 5.43 16.08
N ILE A 207 -11.86 4.50 15.12
CA ILE A 207 -12.19 3.08 15.32
C ILE A 207 -11.00 2.14 15.11
N ALA A 208 -10.00 2.54 14.29
CA ALA A 208 -8.83 1.72 13.97
C ALA A 208 -7.67 2.00 14.92
N GLN A 209 -7.17 0.96 15.58
CA GLN A 209 -5.93 1.03 16.36
C GLN A 209 -5.03 -0.15 16.00
N LEU A 210 -3.73 0.10 15.85
CA LEU A 210 -2.72 -0.89 15.51
C LEU A 210 -1.49 -0.71 16.41
N PHE A 211 -1.18 -1.69 17.26
CA PHE A 211 -0.01 -1.63 18.15
C PHE A 211 0.44 -3.04 18.57
N VAL A 212 1.72 -3.20 18.86
CA VAL A 212 2.29 -4.48 19.33
C VAL A 212 1.84 -4.79 20.76
N THR A 213 1.89 -3.78 21.63
CA THR A 213 1.47 -3.89 23.05
C THR A 213 0.53 -2.75 23.40
N GLY A 214 -0.57 -3.07 24.08
CA GLY A 214 -1.58 -2.07 24.43
C GLY A 214 -1.17 -1.13 25.58
N PRO A 215 -1.94 -0.04 25.80
CA PRO A 215 -1.63 1.00 26.78
C PRO A 215 -1.38 0.50 28.21
N ASP A 216 -2.09 -0.52 28.65
CA ASP A 216 -1.91 -1.07 30.01
C ASP A 216 -0.54 -1.73 30.20
N VAL A 217 -0.03 -2.42 29.17
CA VAL A 217 1.31 -3.02 29.19
C VAL A 217 2.38 -1.93 29.12
N VAL A 218 2.19 -0.92 28.26
CA VAL A 218 3.09 0.25 28.18
C VAL A 218 3.20 0.89 29.55
N ARG A 219 2.08 1.20 30.19
CA ARG A 219 2.07 1.80 31.54
C ARG A 219 2.78 0.93 32.59
N ALA A 220 2.56 -0.39 32.52
CA ALA A 220 3.18 -1.31 33.50
C ALA A 220 4.70 -1.42 33.33
N VAL A 221 5.22 -1.29 32.11
CA VAL A 221 6.65 -1.50 31.80
C VAL A 221 7.44 -0.20 31.79
N THR A 222 6.90 0.86 31.16
CA THR A 222 7.61 2.15 30.97
C THR A 222 7.14 3.26 31.92
N GLY A 223 5.95 3.09 32.53
CA GLY A 223 5.31 4.12 33.36
C GLY A 223 4.55 5.18 32.55
N GLU A 224 4.57 5.12 31.21
CA GLU A 224 3.88 6.07 30.33
C GLU A 224 2.37 5.82 30.34
N THR A 225 1.60 6.90 30.37
CA THR A 225 0.13 6.84 30.27
C THR A 225 -0.29 7.40 28.93
N VAL A 226 -0.83 6.56 28.06
CA VAL A 226 -1.26 6.89 26.70
C VAL A 226 -2.64 6.28 26.43
N THR A 227 -3.43 6.90 25.58
CA THR A 227 -4.66 6.32 25.03
C THR A 227 -4.34 5.33 23.90
N MET A 228 -5.33 4.55 23.46
CA MET A 228 -5.16 3.66 22.31
C MET A 228 -4.85 4.45 21.02
N ASP A 229 -5.51 5.60 20.84
CA ASP A 229 -5.33 6.43 19.65
C ASP A 229 -3.97 7.16 19.64
N GLU A 230 -3.51 7.66 20.79
CA GLU A 230 -2.17 8.24 20.94
C GLU A 230 -1.05 7.21 20.74
N LEU A 231 -1.30 5.94 21.07
CA LEU A 231 -0.31 4.87 20.92
C LEU A 231 -0.23 4.34 19.50
N GLY A 232 -1.38 4.16 18.83
CA GLY A 232 -1.42 3.51 17.52
C GLY A 232 -2.74 3.75 16.77
N GLY A 233 -3.30 4.94 16.86
CA GLY A 233 -4.43 5.36 16.04
C GLY A 233 -4.04 5.63 14.58
N ALA A 234 -5.03 5.83 13.73
CA ALA A 234 -4.84 6.00 12.29
C ALA A 234 -3.89 7.17 11.95
N ASP A 235 -4.02 8.31 12.64
CA ASP A 235 -3.18 9.48 12.40
C ASP A 235 -1.72 9.26 12.81
N VAL A 236 -1.46 8.55 13.91
CA VAL A 236 -0.07 8.19 14.31
C VAL A 236 0.60 7.37 13.22
N HIS A 237 -0.12 6.42 12.64
CA HIS A 237 0.42 5.56 11.58
C HIS A 237 0.53 6.26 10.23
N ALA A 238 -0.29 7.28 9.98
CA ALA A 238 -0.19 8.09 8.77
C ALA A 238 0.91 9.14 8.82
N ASP A 239 1.17 9.75 10.00
CA ASP A 239 2.09 10.89 10.10
C ASP A 239 3.50 10.49 10.54
N SER A 240 3.59 9.50 11.44
CA SER A 240 4.83 9.21 12.16
C SER A 240 5.47 7.87 11.79
N SER A 241 4.70 6.77 11.83
CA SER A 241 5.27 5.44 11.62
C SER A 241 5.28 4.98 10.16
N GLY A 242 4.48 5.61 9.30
CA GLY A 242 4.36 5.22 7.89
C GLY A 242 3.73 3.82 7.66
N VAL A 243 3.05 3.26 8.65
CA VAL A 243 2.36 1.97 8.50
C VAL A 243 1.06 2.13 7.72
N ALA A 244 0.28 3.19 7.98
CA ALA A 244 -0.94 3.45 7.23
C ALA A 244 -0.64 4.07 5.87
N SER A 245 -1.02 3.38 4.81
CA SER A 245 -0.94 3.91 3.45
C SER A 245 -2.01 4.97 3.19
N PHE A 246 -3.21 4.76 3.77
CA PHE A 246 -4.38 5.61 3.59
C PHE A 246 -5.20 5.71 4.88
N VAL A 247 -5.82 6.88 5.13
CA VAL A 247 -6.67 7.13 6.30
C VAL A 247 -7.96 7.80 5.88
N TYR A 248 -9.09 7.30 6.43
CA TYR A 248 -10.45 7.74 6.10
C TYR A 248 -11.23 8.08 7.36
N ASP A 249 -12.28 8.89 7.22
CA ASP A 249 -13.16 9.24 8.32
C ASP A 249 -14.30 8.23 8.53
N ASP A 250 -14.59 7.39 7.50
CA ASP A 250 -15.63 6.37 7.56
C ASP A 250 -15.27 5.10 6.78
N GLU A 251 -15.95 3.99 7.10
CA GLU A 251 -15.69 2.69 6.50
C GLU A 251 -16.15 2.59 5.03
N ALA A 252 -17.19 3.33 4.64
CA ALA A 252 -17.74 3.26 3.28
C ALA A 252 -16.77 3.89 2.28
N SER A 253 -16.32 5.11 2.54
CA SER A 253 -15.30 5.79 1.74
C SER A 253 -13.99 5.01 1.69
N CYS A 254 -13.60 4.40 2.82
CA CYS A 254 -12.41 3.54 2.89
C CYS A 254 -12.53 2.33 1.96
N LEU A 255 -13.66 1.63 1.98
CA LEU A 255 -13.88 0.44 1.15
C LEU A 255 -14.07 0.79 -0.35
N ASP A 256 -14.61 1.97 -0.66
CA ASP A 256 -14.70 2.46 -2.03
C ASP A 256 -13.31 2.69 -2.63
N ASP A 257 -12.40 3.31 -1.87
CA ASP A 257 -11.02 3.50 -2.29
C ASP A 257 -10.19 2.20 -2.31
N VAL A 258 -10.52 1.19 -1.50
CA VAL A 258 -9.97 -0.17 -1.68
C VAL A 258 -10.39 -0.74 -3.04
N ARG A 259 -11.65 -0.55 -3.45
CA ARG A 259 -12.12 -0.96 -4.77
C ARG A 259 -11.41 -0.18 -5.89
N TYR A 260 -11.24 1.14 -5.70
CA TYR A 260 -10.50 1.97 -6.65
C TYR A 260 -9.04 1.51 -6.78
N LEU A 261 -8.33 1.27 -5.68
CA LEU A 261 -6.96 0.73 -5.71
C LEU A 261 -6.91 -0.61 -6.47
N LEU A 262 -7.86 -1.51 -6.22
CA LEU A 262 -7.96 -2.77 -6.96
C LEU A 262 -8.14 -2.57 -8.46
N SER A 263 -8.71 -1.45 -8.92
CA SER A 263 -8.80 -1.12 -10.35
C SER A 263 -7.46 -0.71 -10.96
N LEU A 264 -6.48 -0.33 -10.13
CA LEU A 264 -5.14 0.06 -10.55
C LEU A 264 -4.12 -1.09 -10.46
N LEU A 265 -4.44 -2.16 -9.73
CA LEU A 265 -3.54 -3.30 -9.52
C LEU A 265 -3.90 -4.49 -10.43
N PRO A 266 -2.93 -5.29 -10.90
CA PRO A 266 -3.23 -6.54 -11.59
C PRO A 266 -3.79 -7.57 -10.61
N SER A 267 -4.32 -8.69 -11.11
CA SER A 267 -4.77 -9.77 -10.24
C SER A 267 -3.60 -10.49 -9.56
N ASN A 268 -2.45 -10.56 -10.23
CA ASN A 268 -1.23 -11.21 -9.75
C ASN A 268 -0.01 -10.73 -10.54
N ASN A 269 1.18 -11.15 -10.15
CA ASN A 269 2.46 -10.75 -10.74
C ASN A 269 2.71 -11.25 -12.18
N ARG A 270 1.81 -12.03 -12.75
CA ARG A 270 1.92 -12.54 -14.15
C ARG A 270 1.08 -11.74 -15.12
N GLU A 271 0.22 -10.86 -14.62
CA GLU A 271 -0.67 -10.01 -15.39
C GLU A 271 -0.18 -8.56 -15.38
N LEU A 272 -0.58 -7.81 -16.38
CA LEU A 272 -0.43 -6.36 -16.40
C LEU A 272 -1.59 -5.71 -15.63
N PRO A 273 -1.41 -4.49 -15.10
CA PRO A 273 -2.52 -3.72 -14.56
C PRO A 273 -3.65 -3.54 -15.57
N PRO A 274 -4.91 -3.43 -15.11
CA PRO A 274 -6.06 -3.25 -15.99
C PRO A 274 -5.97 -1.95 -16.80
N GLU A 275 -6.24 -2.04 -18.09
CA GLU A 275 -6.40 -0.87 -18.95
C GLU A 275 -7.77 -0.24 -18.74
N ALA A 276 -7.85 1.08 -18.88
CA ALA A 276 -9.10 1.83 -18.89
C ALA A 276 -9.22 2.62 -20.21
N SER A 277 -10.44 2.85 -20.64
CA SER A 277 -10.67 3.81 -21.73
C SER A 277 -10.27 5.20 -21.25
N CYS A 278 -9.48 5.91 -22.06
CA CYS A 278 -9.05 7.27 -21.77
C CYS A 278 -9.70 8.23 -22.79
N ALA A 279 -10.44 9.22 -22.29
CA ALA A 279 -11.01 10.28 -23.11
C ALA A 279 -10.05 11.48 -23.27
N ASP A 280 -9.08 11.59 -22.37
CA ASP A 280 -8.05 12.63 -22.39
C ASP A 280 -7.02 12.33 -23.51
N PRO A 281 -6.87 13.22 -24.53
CA PRO A 281 -6.00 12.96 -25.68
C PRO A 281 -4.56 12.67 -25.26
N VAL A 282 -3.96 11.65 -25.87
CA VAL A 282 -2.56 11.24 -25.64
C VAL A 282 -1.59 12.37 -25.98
N ASP A 283 -1.91 13.15 -27.03
CA ASP A 283 -1.15 14.27 -27.54
C ASP A 283 -1.56 15.63 -26.95
N ARG A 284 -2.38 15.63 -25.91
CA ARG A 284 -2.75 16.86 -25.19
C ARG A 284 -1.49 17.54 -24.65
N ARG A 285 -1.29 18.81 -25.06
CA ARG A 285 -0.24 19.65 -24.48
C ARG A 285 -0.60 20.07 -23.07
N ALA A 286 0.34 19.95 -22.16
CA ALA A 286 0.21 20.37 -20.77
C ALA A 286 0.78 21.80 -20.58
N ASP A 287 0.24 22.79 -21.30
CA ASP A 287 0.78 24.16 -21.32
C ASP A 287 0.85 24.82 -19.91
N ARG A 288 -0.01 24.42 -18.97
CA ARG A 288 0.07 24.89 -17.59
C ARG A 288 1.37 24.55 -16.88
N LEU A 289 2.12 23.55 -17.32
CA LEU A 289 3.44 23.23 -16.77
C LEU A 289 4.45 24.36 -16.94
N LEU A 290 4.29 25.17 -18.00
CA LEU A 290 5.16 26.34 -18.28
C LEU A 290 5.02 27.43 -17.21
N ASP A 291 3.86 27.53 -16.55
CA ASP A 291 3.56 28.54 -15.53
C ASP A 291 3.65 27.94 -14.10
N LEU A 292 3.38 26.65 -13.96
CA LEU A 292 3.31 25.97 -12.67
C LEU A 292 4.68 25.80 -12.01
N VAL A 293 5.72 25.54 -12.83
CA VAL A 293 7.07 25.27 -12.33
C VAL A 293 7.97 26.50 -12.61
N PRO A 294 8.36 27.26 -11.56
CA PRO A 294 9.24 28.41 -11.73
C PRO A 294 10.61 27.96 -12.23
N ALA A 295 11.17 28.72 -13.16
CA ALA A 295 12.53 28.45 -13.70
C ALA A 295 13.63 28.65 -12.64
N ASP A 296 13.41 29.51 -11.63
CA ASP A 296 14.34 29.71 -10.52
C ASP A 296 14.33 28.46 -9.60
N PRO A 297 15.46 27.74 -9.47
CA PRO A 297 15.56 26.55 -8.63
C PRO A 297 15.36 26.82 -7.13
N GLY A 298 15.45 28.07 -6.69
CA GLY A 298 15.20 28.49 -5.31
C GLY A 298 13.71 28.61 -4.94
N GLN A 299 12.82 28.71 -5.92
CA GLN A 299 11.39 28.84 -5.67
C GLN A 299 10.71 27.49 -5.50
N ALA A 300 9.85 27.39 -4.46
CA ALA A 300 9.06 26.20 -4.21
C ALA A 300 7.79 26.16 -5.09
N TYR A 301 7.33 24.95 -5.40
CA TYR A 301 6.04 24.68 -6.02
C TYR A 301 5.51 23.33 -5.53
N ASP A 302 4.24 23.02 -5.81
CA ASP A 302 3.66 21.73 -5.46
C ASP A 302 3.78 20.77 -6.66
N MET A 303 4.53 19.68 -6.47
CA MET A 303 4.72 18.65 -7.49
C MET A 303 3.41 17.91 -7.86
N ARG A 304 2.42 17.90 -6.95
CA ARG A 304 1.09 17.33 -7.24
C ARG A 304 0.42 18.02 -8.42
N GLY A 305 0.61 19.32 -8.58
CA GLY A 305 0.13 20.05 -9.76
C GLY A 305 0.76 19.55 -11.06
N VAL A 306 2.06 19.20 -11.05
CA VAL A 306 2.73 18.61 -12.21
C VAL A 306 2.17 17.22 -12.51
N ILE A 307 1.99 16.41 -11.47
CA ILE A 307 1.41 15.06 -11.62
C ILE A 307 0.01 15.14 -12.21
N GLY A 308 -0.85 16.05 -11.70
CA GLY A 308 -2.20 16.26 -12.24
C GLY A 308 -2.21 16.70 -13.70
N GLU A 309 -1.26 17.53 -14.13
CA GLU A 309 -1.19 17.98 -15.54
C GLU A 309 -0.79 16.87 -16.52
N ILE A 310 0.01 15.90 -16.08
CA ILE A 310 0.42 14.77 -16.93
C ILE A 310 -0.53 13.57 -16.85
N ALA A 311 -1.27 13.41 -15.75
CA ALA A 311 -2.20 12.32 -15.51
C ALA A 311 -3.44 12.38 -16.43
N ASP A 312 -4.03 11.23 -16.73
CA ASP A 312 -5.31 11.16 -17.41
C ASP A 312 -6.39 11.81 -16.52
N ASP A 313 -7.15 12.73 -17.09
CA ASP A 313 -8.21 13.49 -16.40
C ASP A 313 -7.74 14.21 -15.11
N GLY A 314 -6.44 14.34 -14.90
CA GLY A 314 -5.84 14.93 -13.70
C GLY A 314 -5.87 14.04 -12.46
N GLU A 315 -6.23 12.76 -12.60
CA GLU A 315 -6.44 11.85 -11.48
C GLU A 315 -5.18 11.06 -11.11
N PHE A 316 -4.86 11.02 -9.82
CA PHE A 316 -3.81 10.18 -9.25
C PHE A 316 -4.14 9.77 -7.81
N PHE A 317 -3.63 8.65 -7.37
CA PHE A 317 -3.87 8.05 -6.06
C PHE A 317 -2.57 8.03 -5.26
N GLU A 318 -2.39 9.03 -4.38
CA GLU A 318 -1.15 9.22 -3.61
C GLU A 318 -1.07 8.25 -2.42
N VAL A 319 0.01 7.48 -2.35
CA VAL A 319 0.28 6.50 -1.29
C VAL A 319 1.13 7.14 -0.21
N HIS A 320 0.77 7.00 1.07
CA HIS A 320 1.45 7.62 2.21
C HIS A 320 1.56 9.15 2.07
N GLU A 321 0.49 9.83 1.67
CA GLU A 321 0.49 11.28 1.44
C GLU A 321 1.06 12.08 2.63
N ARG A 322 0.74 11.67 3.85
CA ARG A 322 1.09 12.36 5.08
C ARG A 322 2.47 11.97 5.64
N TRP A 323 2.96 10.76 5.31
CA TRP A 323 4.28 10.30 5.73
C TRP A 323 5.34 10.63 4.69
N ALA A 324 6.47 11.19 5.13
CA ALA A 324 7.56 11.63 4.25
C ALA A 324 7.05 12.47 3.06
N PRO A 325 6.37 13.61 3.31
CA PRO A 325 5.71 14.39 2.27
C PRO A 325 6.67 15.13 1.32
N ASN A 326 7.99 15.04 1.56
CA ASN A 326 9.05 15.50 0.66
C ASN A 326 9.27 14.59 -0.56
N LEU A 327 8.63 13.40 -0.59
CA LEU A 327 8.56 12.52 -1.74
C LEU A 327 7.11 12.11 -1.98
N VAL A 328 6.60 12.34 -3.19
CA VAL A 328 5.28 11.89 -3.64
C VAL A 328 5.43 10.52 -4.29
N CYS A 329 4.64 9.54 -3.85
CA CYS A 329 4.49 8.25 -4.49
C CYS A 329 3.01 8.07 -4.85
N ALA A 330 2.68 7.90 -6.12
CA ALA A 330 1.29 7.83 -6.56
C ALA A 330 1.08 6.82 -7.69
N LEU A 331 -0.11 6.24 -7.74
CA LEU A 331 -0.58 5.49 -8.89
C LEU A 331 -1.47 6.40 -9.75
N THR A 332 -1.32 6.36 -11.05
CA THR A 332 -2.15 7.11 -12.01
C THR A 332 -2.32 6.35 -13.30
N ARG A 333 -3.05 6.91 -14.24
CA ARG A 333 -3.10 6.43 -15.61
C ARG A 333 -2.50 7.45 -16.57
N LEU A 334 -1.81 6.93 -17.58
CA LEU A 334 -1.22 7.67 -18.69
C LEU A 334 -1.63 7.00 -19.99
N GLY A 335 -2.54 7.62 -20.73
CA GLY A 335 -3.12 7.04 -21.94
C GLY A 335 -3.92 5.75 -21.67
N GLY A 336 -4.64 5.69 -20.54
CA GLY A 336 -5.42 4.53 -20.11
C GLY A 336 -4.63 3.43 -19.38
N HIS A 337 -3.30 3.53 -19.33
CA HIS A 337 -2.42 2.53 -18.70
C HIS A 337 -1.92 2.99 -17.34
N VAL A 338 -1.92 2.09 -16.37
CA VAL A 338 -1.45 2.40 -15.01
C VAL A 338 0.06 2.63 -15.00
N ALA A 339 0.50 3.65 -14.27
CA ALA A 339 1.89 3.97 -14.00
C ALA A 339 2.08 4.37 -12.53
N GLY A 340 3.23 4.04 -11.96
CA GLY A 340 3.67 4.51 -10.65
C GLY A 340 4.51 5.77 -10.80
N ILE A 341 4.16 6.82 -10.07
CA ILE A 341 4.90 8.09 -10.03
C ILE A 341 5.73 8.13 -8.76
N VAL A 342 7.01 8.45 -8.87
CA VAL A 342 7.90 8.81 -7.76
C VAL A 342 8.46 10.19 -8.02
N ALA A 343 8.14 11.16 -7.17
CA ALA A 343 8.47 12.56 -7.45
C ALA A 343 8.97 13.31 -6.21
N ASN A 344 10.02 14.10 -6.35
CA ASN A 344 10.44 15.00 -5.27
C ASN A 344 9.40 16.11 -5.09
N GLN A 345 9.14 16.51 -3.83
CA GLN A 345 8.21 17.60 -3.50
C GLN A 345 8.98 18.85 -3.04
N PRO A 346 9.26 19.82 -3.93
CA PRO A 346 10.02 21.00 -3.57
C PRO A 346 9.36 21.89 -2.51
N GLY A 347 8.06 21.79 -2.35
CA GLY A 347 7.30 22.47 -1.29
C GLY A 347 7.56 21.91 0.12
N ARG A 348 8.30 20.80 0.24
CA ARG A 348 8.68 20.15 1.50
C ARG A 348 10.16 19.80 1.48
N LEU A 349 10.92 20.28 2.46
CA LEU A 349 12.38 20.08 2.55
C LEU A 349 13.13 20.37 1.23
N ALA A 350 12.61 21.31 0.41
CA ALA A 350 13.12 21.63 -0.93
C ALA A 350 13.24 20.40 -1.87
N GLY A 351 12.54 19.31 -1.59
CA GLY A 351 12.61 18.03 -2.34
C GLY A 351 13.81 17.15 -1.95
N ALA A 352 14.53 17.48 -0.87
CA ALA A 352 15.66 16.66 -0.39
C ALA A 352 15.17 15.29 0.09
N LEU A 353 15.98 14.25 -0.12
CA LEU A 353 15.72 12.90 0.38
C LEU A 353 16.22 12.76 1.82
N ASP A 354 15.38 12.23 2.71
CA ASP A 354 15.70 11.84 4.06
C ASP A 354 15.48 10.33 4.27
N ILE A 355 15.67 9.84 5.49
CA ILE A 355 15.50 8.42 5.82
C ILE A 355 14.09 7.94 5.45
N ALA A 356 13.06 8.67 5.87
CA ALA A 356 11.68 8.26 5.68
C ALA A 356 11.27 8.26 4.20
N SER A 357 11.64 9.27 3.43
CA SER A 357 11.35 9.35 1.99
C SER A 357 12.11 8.28 1.19
N ALA A 358 13.34 7.94 1.60
CA ALA A 358 14.08 6.85 0.97
C ALA A 358 13.39 5.48 1.19
N GLU A 359 12.86 5.22 2.38
CA GLU A 359 12.10 4.00 2.68
C GLU A 359 10.75 3.97 1.95
N LYS A 360 9.99 5.08 1.96
CA LYS A 360 8.73 5.23 1.21
C LYS A 360 8.93 4.93 -0.28
N GLY A 361 9.91 5.60 -0.90
CA GLY A 361 10.21 5.39 -2.32
C GLY A 361 10.67 3.97 -2.62
N ALA A 362 11.54 3.39 -1.80
CA ALA A 362 12.04 2.02 -2.00
C ALA A 362 10.90 0.99 -1.99
N ARG A 363 10.01 1.07 -0.99
CA ARG A 363 8.85 0.17 -0.89
C ARG A 363 7.90 0.32 -2.08
N PHE A 364 7.62 1.57 -2.49
CA PHE A 364 6.73 1.85 -3.61
C PHE A 364 7.30 1.34 -4.94
N VAL A 365 8.58 1.57 -5.21
CA VAL A 365 9.28 1.07 -6.41
C VAL A 365 9.26 -0.46 -6.46
N GLN A 366 9.53 -1.15 -5.33
CA GLN A 366 9.47 -2.61 -5.25
C GLN A 366 8.06 -3.15 -5.49
N MET A 367 7.03 -2.50 -4.96
CA MET A 367 5.63 -2.86 -5.17
C MET A 367 5.25 -2.69 -6.67
N CYS A 368 5.61 -1.58 -7.28
CA CYS A 368 5.37 -1.36 -8.71
C CYS A 368 6.06 -2.43 -9.57
N ASP A 369 7.32 -2.76 -9.28
CA ASP A 369 8.06 -3.80 -10.00
C ASP A 369 7.44 -5.19 -9.81
N ALA A 370 7.03 -5.52 -8.59
CA ALA A 370 6.38 -6.81 -8.29
C ALA A 370 5.06 -7.01 -9.05
N PHE A 371 4.34 -5.93 -9.33
CA PHE A 371 3.02 -5.96 -9.98
C PHE A 371 3.01 -5.40 -11.40
N ASN A 372 4.15 -5.41 -12.08
CA ASN A 372 4.30 -5.01 -13.49
C ASN A 372 3.80 -3.58 -13.79
N ILE A 373 3.89 -2.68 -12.81
CA ILE A 373 3.52 -1.27 -12.95
C ILE A 373 4.75 -0.49 -13.42
N PRO A 374 4.74 0.13 -14.61
CA PRO A 374 5.85 0.96 -15.07
C PRO A 374 6.05 2.18 -14.16
N LEU A 375 7.28 2.67 -14.07
CA LEU A 375 7.67 3.77 -13.19
C LEU A 375 7.98 5.03 -14.00
N VAL A 376 7.45 6.16 -13.52
CA VAL A 376 7.82 7.51 -13.95
C VAL A 376 8.43 8.23 -12.75
N THR A 377 9.64 8.72 -12.91
CA THR A 377 10.35 9.45 -11.85
C THR A 377 10.49 10.92 -12.23
N LEU A 378 9.88 11.82 -11.45
CA LEU A 378 9.95 13.27 -11.64
C LEU A 378 10.97 13.86 -10.67
N VAL A 379 12.07 14.41 -11.20
CA VAL A 379 13.22 14.80 -10.40
C VAL A 379 13.32 16.31 -10.22
N ASP A 380 13.34 16.74 -8.96
CA ASP A 380 13.75 18.08 -8.53
C ASP A 380 14.37 17.96 -7.13
N VAL A 381 15.64 17.49 -7.07
CA VAL A 381 16.29 17.07 -5.83
C VAL A 381 17.62 17.81 -5.61
N PRO A 382 17.78 18.54 -4.48
CA PRO A 382 19.03 19.23 -4.15
C PRO A 382 20.09 18.30 -3.55
N GLY A 383 19.71 17.11 -3.08
CA GLY A 383 20.59 16.17 -2.40
C GLY A 383 19.85 15.32 -1.36
N PHE A 384 20.62 14.53 -0.62
CA PHE A 384 20.15 13.97 0.64
C PHE A 384 20.16 15.04 1.73
N LEU A 385 19.21 14.97 2.67
CA LEU A 385 19.10 15.91 3.78
C LEU A 385 20.36 15.78 4.68
N PRO A 386 21.16 16.85 4.83
CA PRO A 386 22.33 16.81 5.69
C PRO A 386 21.92 16.93 7.17
N GLY A 387 22.74 16.38 8.07
CA GLY A 387 22.55 16.55 9.49
C GLY A 387 23.02 15.34 10.30
N VAL A 388 23.41 15.60 11.55
CA VAL A 388 23.89 14.56 12.48
C VAL A 388 22.82 13.49 12.70
N ASP A 389 21.54 13.88 12.86
CA ASP A 389 20.44 12.97 13.10
C ASP A 389 20.21 12.04 11.88
N GLN A 390 20.36 12.54 10.65
CA GLN A 390 20.27 11.74 9.44
C GLN A 390 21.44 10.75 9.34
N GLU A 391 22.67 11.20 9.59
CA GLU A 391 23.86 10.33 9.56
C GLU A 391 23.79 9.25 10.65
N HIS A 392 23.49 9.62 11.88
CA HIS A 392 23.37 8.69 13.00
C HIS A 392 22.13 7.78 12.87
N GLY A 393 21.04 8.26 12.27
CA GLY A 393 19.86 7.50 11.94
C GLY A 393 20.08 6.49 10.80
N GLY A 394 21.22 6.60 10.07
CA GLY A 394 21.62 5.65 9.02
C GLY A 394 21.11 6.03 7.62
N ILE A 395 21.13 7.33 7.25
CA ILE A 395 20.72 7.81 5.92
C ILE A 395 21.41 7.03 4.77
N ILE A 396 22.68 6.62 4.93
CA ILE A 396 23.40 5.83 3.94
C ILE A 396 22.71 4.48 3.73
N ARG A 397 22.34 3.80 4.81
CA ARG A 397 21.68 2.50 4.77
C ARG A 397 20.27 2.61 4.18
N HIS A 398 19.50 3.60 4.60
CA HIS A 398 18.13 3.81 4.12
C HIS A 398 18.10 4.37 2.70
N GLY A 399 18.99 5.29 2.34
CA GLY A 399 19.16 5.76 0.96
C GLY A 399 19.57 4.64 0.00
N ALA A 400 20.39 3.70 0.47
CA ALA A 400 20.76 2.51 -0.32
C ALA A 400 19.56 1.58 -0.60
N LYS A 401 18.49 1.58 0.20
CA LYS A 401 17.26 0.83 -0.09
C LYS A 401 16.60 1.34 -1.39
N LEU A 402 16.46 2.67 -1.54
CA LEU A 402 15.87 3.26 -2.74
C LEU A 402 16.73 3.00 -3.99
N LEU A 403 18.05 3.18 -3.87
CA LEU A 403 18.99 2.82 -4.94
C LEU A 403 18.86 1.35 -5.34
N TYR A 404 18.81 0.45 -4.36
CA TYR A 404 18.64 -0.98 -4.59
C TYR A 404 17.32 -1.28 -5.31
N ALA A 405 16.22 -0.68 -4.88
CA ALA A 405 14.91 -0.88 -5.48
C ALA A 405 14.92 -0.53 -6.98
N TYR A 406 15.41 0.64 -7.34
CA TYR A 406 15.53 1.04 -8.74
C TYR A 406 16.48 0.15 -9.55
N CYS A 407 17.67 -0.16 -9.02
CA CYS A 407 18.62 -1.04 -9.74
C CYS A 407 18.06 -2.45 -9.98
N ASN A 408 17.20 -2.93 -9.07
CA ASN A 408 16.59 -4.25 -9.17
C ASN A 408 15.34 -4.26 -10.06
N ALA A 409 14.66 -3.14 -10.22
CA ALA A 409 13.40 -3.04 -10.97
C ALA A 409 13.57 -3.42 -12.44
N THR A 410 12.63 -4.24 -12.95
CA THR A 410 12.61 -4.81 -14.28
C THR A 410 11.56 -4.16 -15.19
N VAL A 411 10.57 -3.48 -14.60
CA VAL A 411 9.51 -2.75 -15.33
C VAL A 411 10.08 -1.59 -16.16
N PRO A 412 9.33 -1.05 -17.14
CA PRO A 412 9.68 0.20 -17.82
C PRO A 412 9.92 1.33 -16.82
N ARG A 413 10.99 2.09 -17.00
CA ARG A 413 11.38 3.21 -16.13
C ARG A 413 11.72 4.43 -16.96
N VAL A 414 10.96 5.51 -16.76
CA VAL A 414 11.14 6.78 -17.46
C VAL A 414 11.40 7.89 -16.45
N GLN A 415 12.51 8.60 -16.60
CA GLN A 415 12.87 9.73 -15.76
C GLN A 415 12.61 11.04 -16.48
N VAL A 416 12.10 12.05 -15.77
CA VAL A 416 12.05 13.45 -16.23
C VAL A 416 12.72 14.33 -15.18
N ILE A 417 13.75 15.06 -15.56
CA ILE A 417 14.44 15.99 -14.68
C ILE A 417 13.90 17.39 -14.94
N LEU A 418 13.15 17.94 -13.95
CA LEU A 418 12.48 19.22 -14.10
C LEU A 418 13.45 20.38 -13.87
N ARG A 419 14.13 20.39 -12.71
CA ARG A 419 15.07 21.45 -12.33
C ARG A 419 16.33 20.86 -11.69
N LYS A 420 16.42 20.79 -10.35
CA LYS A 420 17.62 20.33 -9.63
C LYS A 420 17.79 18.82 -9.71
N ALA A 421 19.03 18.41 -9.97
CA ALA A 421 19.44 17.02 -9.92
C ALA A 421 20.89 16.95 -9.43
N TYR A 422 21.10 17.01 -8.09
CA TYR A 422 22.44 17.16 -7.52
C TYR A 422 22.93 15.92 -6.79
N GLY A 423 24.22 15.61 -7.00
CA GLY A 423 24.98 14.64 -6.23
C GLY A 423 24.44 13.21 -6.30
N GLY A 424 24.61 12.49 -5.19
CA GLY A 424 24.15 11.10 -5.08
C GLY A 424 22.64 10.96 -5.17
N ALA A 425 21.87 11.96 -4.76
CA ALA A 425 20.42 11.93 -4.84
C ALA A 425 19.92 11.92 -6.30
N TYR A 426 20.56 12.65 -7.21
CA TYR A 426 20.31 12.53 -8.66
C TYR A 426 20.46 11.08 -9.15
N ILE A 427 21.52 10.41 -8.72
CA ILE A 427 21.76 9.01 -9.13
C ILE A 427 20.62 8.13 -8.61
N VAL A 428 20.25 8.27 -7.33
CA VAL A 428 19.24 7.45 -6.64
C VAL A 428 17.83 7.66 -7.20
N MET A 429 17.53 8.87 -7.70
CA MET A 429 16.23 9.19 -8.32
C MET A 429 16.15 8.69 -9.78
N ASP A 430 16.43 7.41 -9.97
CA ASP A 430 16.27 6.68 -11.23
C ASP A 430 17.07 7.24 -12.41
N SER A 431 18.33 7.64 -12.17
CA SER A 431 19.17 8.14 -13.28
C SER A 431 19.45 7.07 -14.33
N ARG A 432 19.76 7.52 -15.54
CA ARG A 432 20.19 6.63 -16.64
C ARG A 432 21.35 5.72 -16.22
N SER A 433 22.26 6.22 -15.38
CA SER A 433 23.44 5.47 -14.93
C SER A 433 23.10 4.25 -14.06
N ILE A 434 21.93 4.21 -13.43
CA ILE A 434 21.43 3.04 -12.69
C ILE A 434 20.37 2.25 -13.46
N GLY A 435 20.15 2.60 -14.73
CA GLY A 435 19.39 1.81 -15.69
C GLY A 435 17.97 2.30 -15.96
N ALA A 436 17.65 3.58 -15.80
CA ALA A 436 16.45 4.16 -16.43
C ALA A 436 16.48 3.88 -17.94
N ASP A 437 15.35 3.52 -18.52
CA ASP A 437 15.27 3.17 -19.94
C ASP A 437 15.30 4.42 -20.81
N VAL A 438 14.57 5.47 -20.38
CA VAL A 438 14.53 6.77 -21.05
C VAL A 438 14.62 7.87 -19.99
N SER A 439 15.43 8.90 -20.27
CA SER A 439 15.60 10.05 -19.40
C SER A 439 15.41 11.34 -20.20
N PHE A 440 14.45 12.16 -19.79
CA PHE A 440 14.20 13.49 -20.35
C PHE A 440 14.65 14.58 -19.39
N ALA A 441 14.97 15.74 -19.90
CA ALA A 441 15.23 16.94 -19.10
C ALA A 441 14.42 18.13 -19.62
N TRP A 442 14.05 19.04 -18.71
CA TRP A 442 13.48 20.33 -19.09
C TRP A 442 14.60 21.36 -19.31
N PRO A 443 14.33 22.47 -20.05
CA PRO A 443 15.35 23.48 -20.32
C PRO A 443 15.92 24.17 -19.08
N ALA A 444 15.14 24.25 -17.97
CA ALA A 444 15.56 24.83 -16.70
C ALA A 444 16.35 23.86 -15.79
N ASN A 445 16.63 22.64 -16.27
CA ASN A 445 17.30 21.61 -15.51
C ASN A 445 18.76 21.96 -15.21
N GLU A 446 19.19 21.64 -13.98
CA GLU A 446 20.59 21.66 -13.55
C GLU A 446 21.02 20.28 -13.05
N VAL A 447 21.89 19.61 -13.77
CA VAL A 447 22.51 18.33 -13.35
C VAL A 447 23.94 18.60 -12.91
N ALA A 448 24.30 18.30 -11.66
CA ALA A 448 25.63 18.58 -11.14
C ALA A 448 26.03 17.67 -9.97
N VAL A 449 27.33 17.65 -9.67
CA VAL A 449 27.85 16.99 -8.46
C VAL A 449 27.34 17.66 -7.19
N MET A 450 27.20 18.99 -7.22
CA MET A 450 26.65 19.82 -6.13
C MET A 450 26.18 21.16 -6.72
N GLY A 451 25.39 21.94 -5.97
CA GLY A 451 24.99 23.27 -6.38
C GLY A 451 26.17 24.18 -6.71
N ALA A 452 25.95 25.14 -7.62
CA ALA A 452 27.01 25.99 -8.17
C ALA A 452 27.78 26.79 -7.09
N GLU A 453 27.07 27.22 -6.04
CA GLU A 453 27.66 27.96 -4.89
C GLU A 453 28.70 27.12 -4.13
N GLY A 454 28.36 25.84 -3.89
CA GLY A 454 29.28 24.87 -3.27
C GLY A 454 30.46 24.54 -4.16
N ALA A 455 30.21 24.27 -5.44
CA ALA A 455 31.23 23.93 -6.43
C ALA A 455 32.23 25.07 -6.60
N ALA A 456 31.77 26.30 -6.76
CA ALA A 456 32.65 27.49 -6.85
C ALA A 456 33.52 27.68 -5.58
N GLY A 457 32.93 27.47 -4.40
CA GLY A 457 33.65 27.54 -3.12
C GLY A 457 34.73 26.46 -2.98
N VAL A 458 34.61 25.31 -3.60
CA VAL A 458 35.61 24.24 -3.59
C VAL A 458 36.67 24.47 -4.68
N ILE A 459 36.26 24.67 -5.92
CA ILE A 459 37.17 24.74 -7.09
C ILE A 459 37.97 26.02 -7.10
N PHE A 460 37.33 27.16 -6.86
CA PHE A 460 37.94 28.49 -7.00
C PHE A 460 38.27 29.16 -5.65
N ARG A 461 38.30 28.41 -4.56
CA ARG A 461 38.48 28.92 -3.21
C ARG A 461 39.66 29.90 -3.06
N ARG A 462 40.84 29.53 -3.65
CA ARG A 462 42.06 30.33 -3.56
C ARG A 462 41.95 31.59 -4.42
N GLU A 463 41.38 31.48 -5.59
CA GLU A 463 41.19 32.58 -6.52
C GLU A 463 40.23 33.64 -5.95
N ILE A 464 39.08 33.18 -5.44
CA ILE A 464 38.08 34.04 -4.80
C ILE A 464 38.70 34.78 -3.58
N ALA A 465 39.47 34.07 -2.75
CA ALA A 465 40.09 34.65 -1.58
C ALA A 465 41.22 35.68 -1.92
N ALA A 466 41.86 35.56 -3.08
CA ALA A 466 42.90 36.47 -3.55
C ALA A 466 42.37 37.64 -4.39
N ALA A 467 41.12 37.66 -4.76
CA ALA A 467 40.54 38.69 -5.59
C ALA A 467 40.38 40.01 -4.83
N ALA A 468 40.52 41.15 -5.54
CA ALA A 468 40.29 42.47 -4.96
C ALA A 468 38.85 42.67 -4.47
N GLU A 469 37.86 42.02 -5.14
CA GLU A 469 36.45 42.00 -4.82
C GLU A 469 35.96 40.55 -4.69
N PRO A 470 36.18 39.87 -3.52
CA PRO A 470 35.91 38.44 -3.39
C PRO A 470 34.46 38.03 -3.68
N GLU A 471 33.46 38.82 -3.29
CA GLU A 471 32.03 38.51 -3.53
C GLU A 471 31.69 38.62 -5.02
N ARG A 472 32.24 39.57 -5.73
CA ARG A 472 32.08 39.68 -7.20
C ARG A 472 32.75 38.51 -7.91
N ALA A 473 33.98 38.21 -7.57
CA ALA A 473 34.71 37.07 -8.12
C ALA A 473 33.95 35.76 -7.86
N ARG A 474 33.37 35.59 -6.67
CA ARG A 474 32.55 34.44 -6.34
C ARG A 474 31.30 34.35 -7.25
N ALA A 475 30.57 35.45 -7.43
CA ALA A 475 29.37 35.49 -8.28
C ALA A 475 29.73 35.15 -9.75
N GLU A 476 30.85 35.68 -10.26
CA GLU A 476 31.32 35.40 -11.61
C GLU A 476 31.66 33.89 -11.79
N ARG A 477 32.33 33.26 -10.79
CA ARG A 477 32.69 31.84 -10.83
C ARG A 477 31.47 30.91 -10.67
N ILE A 478 30.47 31.32 -9.91
CA ILE A 478 29.19 30.61 -9.82
C ILE A 478 28.48 30.62 -11.18
N ALA A 479 28.40 31.79 -11.82
CA ALA A 479 27.78 31.93 -13.14
C ALA A 479 28.53 31.10 -14.20
N GLU A 480 29.87 31.17 -14.22
CA GLU A 480 30.69 30.38 -15.13
C GLU A 480 30.48 28.87 -14.96
N TYR A 481 30.45 28.39 -13.71
CA TYR A 481 30.25 26.95 -13.43
C TYR A 481 28.86 26.51 -13.90
N ARG A 482 27.83 27.31 -13.63
CA ARG A 482 26.46 27.03 -14.03
C ARG A 482 26.32 26.97 -15.55
N GLU A 483 26.85 27.96 -16.26
CA GLU A 483 26.82 28.04 -17.71
C GLU A 483 27.57 26.88 -18.40
N ARG A 484 28.72 26.47 -17.86
CA ARG A 484 29.56 25.48 -18.52
C ARG A 484 29.21 24.04 -18.23
N LEU A 485 28.68 23.71 -17.03
CA LEU A 485 28.61 22.33 -16.55
C LEU A 485 27.23 21.91 -16.06
N MET A 486 26.31 22.84 -15.74
CA MET A 486 25.04 22.48 -15.09
C MET A 486 23.82 22.48 -16.00
N HIS A 487 23.91 23.05 -17.19
CA HIS A 487 22.77 23.10 -18.12
C HIS A 487 22.44 21.73 -18.75
N PRO A 488 21.19 21.46 -19.13
CA PRO A 488 20.74 20.15 -19.61
C PRO A 488 21.48 19.66 -20.85
N TYR A 489 21.88 20.58 -21.75
CA TYR A 489 22.59 20.24 -23.00
C TYR A 489 23.96 19.61 -22.73
N TYR A 490 24.65 19.99 -21.63
CA TYR A 490 25.90 19.34 -21.20
C TYR A 490 25.67 17.86 -20.86
N ALA A 491 24.56 17.57 -20.19
CA ALA A 491 24.17 16.19 -19.86
C ALA A 491 23.76 15.41 -21.13
N ALA A 492 23.00 16.05 -22.03
CA ALA A 492 22.55 15.46 -23.29
C ALA A 492 23.72 15.11 -24.22
N GLU A 493 24.70 16.03 -24.39
CA GLU A 493 25.93 15.77 -25.19
C GLU A 493 26.71 14.53 -24.72
N ARG A 494 26.55 14.12 -23.47
CA ARG A 494 27.22 12.97 -22.85
C ARG A 494 26.31 11.76 -22.72
N GLY A 495 25.10 11.83 -23.26
CA GLY A 495 24.15 10.74 -23.23
C GLY A 495 23.65 10.40 -21.80
N LEU A 496 23.67 11.38 -20.88
CA LEU A 496 23.11 11.22 -19.54
C LEU A 496 21.59 11.47 -19.50
N VAL A 497 21.08 12.22 -20.47
CA VAL A 497 19.66 12.35 -20.82
C VAL A 497 19.48 12.08 -22.32
N ASP A 498 18.34 11.55 -22.71
CA ASP A 498 18.07 11.17 -24.10
C ASP A 498 17.57 12.37 -24.91
N ASP A 499 16.84 13.30 -24.28
CA ASP A 499 16.39 14.53 -24.94
C ASP A 499 16.11 15.65 -23.92
N VAL A 500 16.15 16.89 -24.39
CA VAL A 500 15.69 18.08 -23.68
C VAL A 500 14.35 18.50 -24.30
N ILE A 501 13.26 18.30 -23.56
CA ILE A 501 11.91 18.45 -24.05
C ILE A 501 11.24 19.75 -23.57
N ASP A 502 10.27 20.26 -24.36
CA ASP A 502 9.36 21.30 -23.91
C ASP A 502 8.54 20.76 -22.71
N PRO A 503 8.47 21.47 -21.55
CA PRO A 503 7.67 21.04 -20.43
C PRO A 503 6.23 20.68 -20.80
N ALA A 504 5.62 21.42 -21.73
CA ALA A 504 4.26 21.17 -22.20
C ALA A 504 4.08 19.84 -22.95
N ASP A 505 5.15 19.26 -23.48
CA ASP A 505 5.13 17.97 -24.19
C ASP A 505 5.41 16.78 -23.27
N THR A 506 5.59 16.99 -21.96
CA THR A 506 5.96 15.94 -21.00
C THR A 506 4.99 14.78 -21.02
N ARG A 507 3.66 15.04 -21.03
CA ARG A 507 2.65 13.98 -21.08
C ARG A 507 2.81 13.08 -22.30
N SER A 508 2.87 13.66 -23.49
CA SER A 508 3.00 12.90 -24.75
C SER A 508 4.33 12.15 -24.82
N ALA A 509 5.42 12.75 -24.35
CA ALA A 509 6.74 12.10 -24.27
C ALA A 509 6.73 10.88 -23.35
N LEU A 510 6.12 10.99 -22.16
CA LEU A 510 5.96 9.89 -21.22
C LEU A 510 5.12 8.75 -21.79
N ILE A 511 3.94 9.06 -22.36
CA ILE A 511 3.06 8.06 -22.96
C ILE A 511 3.77 7.36 -24.14
N GLY A 512 4.47 8.11 -24.99
CA GLY A 512 5.25 7.57 -26.10
C GLY A 512 6.35 6.62 -25.63
N ALA A 513 7.14 7.00 -24.62
CA ALA A 513 8.19 6.17 -24.05
C ALA A 513 7.64 4.89 -23.40
N LEU A 514 6.58 5.01 -22.58
CA LEU A 514 5.94 3.86 -21.94
C LEU A 514 5.31 2.90 -22.96
N THR A 515 4.71 3.43 -24.03
CA THR A 515 4.16 2.61 -25.13
C THR A 515 5.25 1.83 -25.84
N MET A 516 6.38 2.47 -26.16
CA MET A 516 7.55 1.83 -26.78
C MET A 516 8.11 0.72 -25.87
N LEU A 517 8.12 0.94 -24.56
CA LEU A 517 8.68 0.01 -23.57
C LEU A 517 7.70 -1.06 -23.09
N ARG A 518 6.45 -1.06 -23.55
CA ARG A 518 5.37 -1.94 -23.04
C ARG A 518 5.72 -3.43 -23.06
N ALA A 519 6.48 -3.87 -24.05
CA ALA A 519 6.94 -5.25 -24.18
C ALA A 519 8.33 -5.47 -23.56
N LYS A 520 8.84 -4.53 -22.76
CA LYS A 520 10.16 -4.66 -22.16
C LYS A 520 10.25 -5.95 -21.35
N HIS A 521 11.30 -6.71 -21.63
CA HIS A 521 11.67 -7.88 -20.85
C HIS A 521 13.13 -7.76 -20.43
N ARG A 522 13.37 -7.67 -19.11
CA ARG A 522 14.71 -7.63 -18.53
C ARG A 522 14.89 -8.86 -17.62
N PRO A 523 15.68 -9.85 -18.02
CA PRO A 523 15.97 -10.99 -17.18
C PRO A 523 16.80 -10.54 -15.96
N ILE A 524 16.42 -11.04 -14.79
CA ILE A 524 17.22 -10.88 -13.57
C ILE A 524 18.13 -12.11 -13.39
N PRO A 525 19.32 -11.97 -12.76
CA PRO A 525 20.16 -13.11 -12.43
C PRO A 525 19.42 -14.13 -11.57
N SER A 526 19.59 -15.41 -11.85
CA SER A 526 18.99 -16.48 -11.05
C SER A 526 19.54 -16.45 -9.63
N ARG A 527 18.65 -16.26 -8.66
CA ARG A 527 18.98 -16.22 -7.22
C ARG A 527 17.74 -16.57 -6.41
N LYS A 528 17.90 -17.03 -5.15
CA LYS A 528 16.75 -17.27 -4.26
C LYS A 528 15.98 -15.98 -3.98
N HIS A 529 16.69 -14.92 -3.65
CA HIS A 529 16.18 -13.55 -3.43
C HIS A 529 17.35 -12.58 -3.44
N GLY A 530 17.06 -11.28 -3.51
CA GLY A 530 18.06 -10.25 -3.27
C GLY A 530 18.42 -10.15 -1.79
N ASN A 531 19.62 -9.64 -1.48
CA ASN A 531 20.01 -9.23 -0.12
C ASN A 531 20.02 -7.70 -0.10
N GLN A 532 18.82 -7.14 0.11
CA GLN A 532 18.67 -5.69 0.12
C GLN A 532 19.25 -5.09 1.42
N PRO A 533 19.68 -3.82 1.41
CA PRO A 533 20.12 -3.11 2.61
C PRO A 533 18.99 -3.08 3.66
N GLN A 534 19.34 -3.33 4.95
CA GLN A 534 18.37 -3.38 6.06
C GLN A 534 18.34 -2.06 6.83
#